data_414f3b8552f8cad2cc642b20ab3d94be
#
_entry.id   414f3b8552f8cad2cc642b20ab3d94be
#
_cell.length_a   1.000
_cell.length_b   1.000
_cell.length_c   1.000
_cell.angle_alpha   90.00
_cell.angle_beta   90.00
_cell.angle_gamma   90.00
#
_symmetry.space_group_name_H-M   'P 1'
#
loop_
_entity.id
_entity.type
_entity.pdbx_description
1 polymer ?
#
loop_
_entity_poly.entity_id
_entity_poly.type
_entity_poly.pdbx_seq_one_letter_code
_entity_poly.pdbx_strand_id
1 'polypeptide(L)'
;MLILDVSNSSKAPPEIYNHLSYIERKLRSLNSDENKLYMNYRIGEELFILSSQPHYSILLAFYAKSLWPASDFPLKCSFHTVDDSYPEYNPDRWNHPSINAVRESLQTIKKSKVQDFSSPDMPKGIDIALMYATDIFRTVTPLQQEVMQYYLTGITQKEIAKLTNRSVSTISKHVHASRVKQLTEIIDYVIEQYELD
;
A
#
# COMPACT_ATOMS: atom_id res chain seq x y z
N MET A 1 -6.03 -8.89 -4.30
CA MET A 1 -4.91 -8.53 -5.20
C MET A 1 -4.56 -7.07 -5.07
N LEU A 2 -3.35 -6.68 -5.46
CA LEU A 2 -2.86 -5.30 -5.45
C LEU A 2 -1.99 -5.07 -6.69
N ILE A 3 -2.13 -3.92 -7.31
CA ILE A 3 -1.23 -3.42 -8.35
C ILE A 3 -0.64 -2.08 -7.89
N LEU A 4 0.68 -1.97 -7.96
CA LEU A 4 1.45 -0.76 -7.70
C LEU A 4 2.04 -0.26 -9.02
N ASP A 5 1.98 1.03 -9.25
CA ASP A 5 2.58 1.68 -10.43
C ASP A 5 3.05 3.11 -10.08
N VAL A 6 4.11 3.55 -10.71
CA VAL A 6 4.68 4.88 -10.50
C VAL A 6 4.15 5.84 -11.54
N SER A 7 3.50 6.92 -11.11
CA SER A 7 3.03 7.95 -12.05
C SER A 7 4.20 8.70 -12.70
N ASN A 8 4.10 8.91 -14.03
CA ASN A 8 5.10 9.59 -14.83
C ASN A 8 6.49 8.93 -14.80
N SER A 9 6.57 7.62 -14.58
CA SER A 9 7.81 6.84 -14.48
C SER A 9 8.77 7.06 -15.64
N SER A 10 8.28 7.28 -16.88
CA SER A 10 9.10 7.58 -18.04
C SER A 10 9.95 8.87 -17.91
N LYS A 11 9.62 9.73 -16.95
CA LYS A 11 10.35 10.95 -16.61
C LYS A 11 11.08 10.84 -15.26
N ALA A 12 10.93 9.71 -14.58
CA ALA A 12 11.48 9.51 -13.26
C ALA A 12 13.00 9.28 -13.32
N PRO A 13 13.75 9.76 -12.34
CA PRO A 13 15.17 9.48 -12.26
C PRO A 13 15.40 8.00 -11.91
N PRO A 14 16.58 7.43 -12.27
CA PRO A 14 16.88 6.00 -12.05
C PRO A 14 16.72 5.52 -10.61
N GLU A 15 16.88 6.39 -9.64
CA GLU A 15 16.74 6.10 -8.20
C GLU A 15 15.34 5.60 -7.84
N ILE A 16 14.32 5.93 -8.62
CA ILE A 16 12.94 5.46 -8.43
C ILE A 16 12.86 3.94 -8.55
N TYR A 17 13.63 3.32 -9.44
CA TYR A 17 13.69 1.86 -9.57
C TYR A 17 14.34 1.20 -8.36
N ASN A 18 15.28 1.86 -7.69
CA ASN A 18 15.87 1.40 -6.44
C ASN A 18 14.82 1.41 -5.31
N HIS A 19 13.93 2.41 -5.29
CA HIS A 19 12.82 2.45 -4.34
C HIS A 19 11.79 1.35 -4.60
N LEU A 20 11.45 1.07 -5.85
CA LEU A 20 10.56 -0.06 -6.20
C LEU A 20 11.16 -1.39 -5.74
N SER A 21 12.45 -1.62 -6.02
CA SER A 21 13.16 -2.84 -5.58
C SER A 21 13.24 -2.93 -4.06
N TYR A 22 13.35 -1.81 -3.36
CA TYR A 22 13.32 -1.76 -1.90
C TYR A 22 11.92 -2.15 -1.37
N ILE A 23 10.85 -1.60 -1.95
CA ILE A 23 9.47 -1.95 -1.59
C ILE A 23 9.23 -3.44 -1.82
N GLU A 24 9.54 -3.96 -3.02
CA GLU A 24 9.38 -5.37 -3.33
C GLU A 24 10.06 -6.27 -2.28
N ARG A 25 11.30 -5.97 -1.92
CA ARG A 25 12.05 -6.72 -0.91
C ARG A 25 11.39 -6.67 0.46
N LYS A 26 10.87 -5.50 0.87
CA LYS A 26 10.13 -5.32 2.13
C LYS A 26 8.81 -6.08 2.14
N LEU A 27 8.06 -6.04 1.04
CA LEU A 27 6.81 -6.78 0.92
C LEU A 27 7.06 -8.29 0.91
N ARG A 28 8.11 -8.77 0.21
CA ARG A 28 8.50 -10.20 0.23
C ARG A 28 8.85 -10.69 1.63
N SER A 29 9.41 -9.84 2.50
CA SER A 29 9.72 -10.22 3.89
C SER A 29 8.48 -10.41 4.78
N LEU A 30 7.30 -10.02 4.30
CA LEU A 30 6.01 -10.25 4.98
C LEU A 30 5.35 -11.57 4.57
N ASN A 31 5.94 -12.30 3.63
CA ASN A 31 5.46 -13.62 3.23
C ASN A 31 5.60 -14.62 4.39
N SER A 32 4.54 -15.36 4.68
CA SER A 32 4.49 -16.37 5.73
C SER A 32 3.64 -17.56 5.30
N ASP A 33 3.66 -18.65 6.07
CA ASP A 33 2.78 -19.80 5.82
C ASP A 33 1.30 -19.46 5.95
N GLU A 34 0.98 -18.52 6.84
CA GLU A 34 -0.39 -18.04 7.06
C GLU A 34 -0.86 -17.08 5.97
N ASN A 35 0.09 -16.35 5.36
CA ASN A 35 -0.20 -15.38 4.32
C ASN A 35 0.83 -15.48 3.19
N LYS A 36 0.50 -16.30 2.20
CA LYS A 36 1.34 -16.48 1.02
C LYS A 36 1.22 -15.29 0.09
N LEU A 37 2.35 -14.72 -0.30
CA LEU A 37 2.44 -13.60 -1.22
C LEU A 37 3.13 -14.03 -2.50
N TYR A 38 2.48 -13.75 -3.61
CA TYR A 38 3.10 -13.82 -4.93
C TYR A 38 3.28 -12.38 -5.45
N MET A 39 4.46 -12.11 -6.02
CA MET A 39 4.77 -10.79 -6.59
C MET A 39 5.57 -10.94 -7.87
N ASN A 40 5.18 -10.21 -8.89
CA ASN A 40 5.90 -10.13 -10.16
C ASN A 40 5.66 -8.78 -10.85
N TYR A 41 6.67 -8.34 -11.62
CA TYR A 41 6.49 -7.24 -12.57
C TYR A 41 5.81 -7.77 -13.83
N ARG A 42 4.69 -7.18 -14.23
CA ARG A 42 3.91 -7.67 -15.37
C ARG A 42 4.01 -6.77 -16.61
N ILE A 43 3.98 -5.47 -16.44
CA ILE A 43 4.04 -4.49 -17.54
C ILE A 43 4.95 -3.35 -17.08
N GLY A 44 6.19 -3.34 -17.56
CA GLY A 44 7.16 -2.32 -17.16
C GLY A 44 7.40 -2.31 -15.65
N GLU A 45 7.12 -1.21 -14.97
CA GLU A 45 7.23 -1.02 -13.52
C GLU A 45 5.95 -1.40 -12.73
N GLU A 46 4.95 -1.96 -13.37
CA GLU A 46 3.74 -2.44 -12.70
C GLU A 46 4.07 -3.66 -11.82
N LEU A 47 4.12 -3.47 -10.51
CA LEU A 47 4.28 -4.56 -9.55
C LEU A 47 2.91 -5.14 -9.19
N PHE A 48 2.65 -6.35 -9.67
CA PHE A 48 1.47 -7.13 -9.33
C PHE A 48 1.74 -7.96 -8.08
N ILE A 49 0.78 -7.97 -7.15
CA ILE A 49 0.83 -8.70 -5.88
C ILE A 49 -0.47 -9.44 -5.68
N LEU A 50 -0.36 -10.72 -5.36
CA LEU A 50 -1.47 -11.57 -4.97
C LEU A 50 -1.22 -12.10 -3.56
N SER A 51 -2.22 -12.03 -2.70
CA SER A 51 -2.19 -12.54 -1.33
C SER A 51 -3.20 -13.67 -1.17
N SER A 52 -2.85 -14.70 -0.40
CA SER A 52 -3.78 -15.76 0.01
C SER A 52 -4.82 -15.25 1.01
N GLN A 53 -4.58 -14.10 1.65
CA GLN A 53 -5.52 -13.42 2.54
C GLN A 53 -6.14 -12.23 1.78
N PRO A 54 -7.45 -12.23 1.49
CA PRO A 54 -8.07 -11.20 0.64
C PRO A 54 -7.79 -9.77 1.09
N HIS A 55 -8.01 -9.48 2.37
CA HIS A 55 -7.87 -8.13 2.92
C HIS A 55 -6.42 -7.67 3.09
N TYR A 56 -5.47 -8.60 3.07
CA TYR A 56 -4.06 -8.27 3.22
C TYR A 56 -3.52 -7.41 2.07
N SER A 57 -4.14 -7.51 0.88
CA SER A 57 -3.83 -6.64 -0.26
C SER A 57 -4.04 -5.15 0.07
N ILE A 58 -5.03 -4.84 0.90
CA ILE A 58 -5.33 -3.47 1.34
C ILE A 58 -4.21 -2.99 2.26
N LEU A 59 -3.87 -3.75 3.29
CA LEU A 59 -2.75 -3.44 4.20
C LEU A 59 -1.43 -3.25 3.44
N LEU A 60 -1.14 -4.12 2.47
CA LEU A 60 0.06 -4.05 1.65
C LEU A 60 0.12 -2.77 0.81
N ALA A 61 -1.01 -2.27 0.31
CA ALA A 61 -1.08 -1.01 -0.44
C ALA A 61 -0.64 0.18 0.43
N PHE A 62 -1.15 0.27 1.65
CA PHE A 62 -0.81 1.34 2.59
C PHE A 62 0.63 1.20 3.11
N TYR A 63 1.07 -0.03 3.39
CA TYR A 63 2.45 -0.28 3.79
C TYR A 63 3.43 0.07 2.65
N ALA A 64 3.18 -0.36 1.41
CA ALA A 64 4.00 0.02 0.26
C ALA A 64 4.08 1.54 0.10
N LYS A 65 2.96 2.24 0.25
CA LYS A 65 2.91 3.70 0.21
C LYS A 65 3.73 4.34 1.32
N SER A 66 3.75 3.76 2.52
CA SER A 66 4.58 4.25 3.63
C SER A 66 6.08 4.12 3.37
N LEU A 67 6.48 3.18 2.52
CA LEU A 67 7.88 2.98 2.10
C LEU A 67 8.29 3.91 0.95
N TRP A 68 7.31 4.54 0.26
CA TRP A 68 7.57 5.39 -0.89
C TRP A 68 7.98 6.80 -0.46
N PRO A 69 9.09 7.36 -0.96
CA PRO A 69 9.49 8.72 -0.60
C PRO A 69 8.48 9.74 -1.14
N ALA A 70 8.33 10.87 -0.44
CA ALA A 70 7.61 12.00 -0.99
C ALA A 70 8.34 12.51 -2.24
N SER A 71 7.67 12.46 -3.40
CA SER A 71 8.28 12.82 -4.69
C SER A 71 7.23 13.29 -5.69
N ASP A 72 7.67 13.91 -6.78
CA ASP A 72 6.86 14.26 -7.94
C ASP A 72 6.38 13.04 -8.75
N PHE A 73 6.89 11.86 -8.39
CA PHE A 73 6.55 10.56 -8.99
C PHE A 73 5.80 9.69 -7.97
N PRO A 74 4.52 9.97 -7.68
CA PRO A 74 3.81 9.25 -6.66
C PRO A 74 3.57 7.78 -7.02
N LEU A 75 3.76 6.89 -6.04
CA LEU A 75 3.31 5.51 -6.13
C LEU A 75 1.79 5.49 -6.07
N LYS A 76 1.16 4.89 -7.07
CA LYS A 76 -0.28 4.65 -7.15
C LYS A 76 -0.56 3.19 -6.83
N CYS A 77 -1.62 2.95 -6.08
CA CYS A 77 -2.00 1.65 -5.57
C CYS A 77 -3.46 1.39 -5.96
N SER A 78 -3.72 0.28 -6.64
CA SER A 78 -5.09 -0.19 -6.84
C SER A 78 -5.21 -1.61 -6.30
N PHE A 79 -6.20 -1.85 -5.47
CA PHE A 79 -6.40 -3.13 -4.79
C PHE A 79 -7.84 -3.62 -4.98
N HIS A 80 -8.02 -4.93 -4.84
CA HIS A 80 -9.33 -5.57 -4.87
C HIS A 80 -9.28 -6.88 -4.08
N THR A 81 -10.33 -7.19 -3.36
CA THR A 81 -10.55 -8.53 -2.82
C THR A 81 -11.07 -9.42 -3.94
N VAL A 82 -10.69 -10.67 -3.95
CA VAL A 82 -11.14 -11.64 -4.94
C VAL A 82 -11.60 -12.87 -4.20
N ASP A 83 -12.82 -13.31 -4.48
CA ASP A 83 -13.43 -14.46 -3.81
C ASP A 83 -12.85 -15.82 -4.25
N ASP A 84 -12.06 -15.82 -5.32
CA ASP A 84 -11.37 -17.00 -5.78
C ASP A 84 -10.22 -17.39 -4.85
N SER A 85 -10.09 -18.69 -4.64
CA SER A 85 -8.96 -19.25 -3.92
C SER A 85 -7.63 -18.83 -4.55
N TYR A 86 -6.64 -18.58 -3.69
CA TYR A 86 -5.26 -18.36 -4.12
C TYR A 86 -4.86 -19.51 -5.08
N PRO A 87 -4.32 -19.21 -6.29
CA PRO A 87 -4.08 -20.22 -7.29
C PRO A 87 -3.09 -21.28 -6.80
N GLU A 88 -3.47 -22.55 -6.89
CA GLU A 88 -2.60 -23.71 -6.59
C GLU A 88 -1.52 -23.92 -7.64
N TYR A 89 -1.69 -23.32 -8.83
CA TYR A 89 -0.74 -23.36 -9.95
C TYR A 89 0.10 -22.09 -10.03
N ASN A 90 1.07 -22.05 -10.95
CA ASN A 90 1.95 -20.91 -11.13
C ASN A 90 1.16 -19.60 -11.27
N PRO A 91 1.23 -18.66 -10.30
CA PRO A 91 0.47 -17.40 -10.32
C PRO A 91 0.81 -16.49 -11.51
N ASP A 92 1.93 -16.70 -12.21
CA ASP A 92 2.26 -15.98 -13.45
C ASP A 92 1.21 -16.18 -14.54
N ARG A 93 0.58 -17.34 -14.54
CA ARG A 93 -0.45 -17.73 -15.53
C ARG A 93 -1.86 -17.40 -15.06
N TRP A 94 -1.99 -16.88 -13.85
CA TRP A 94 -3.30 -16.52 -13.32
C TRP A 94 -3.88 -15.34 -14.09
N ASN A 95 -4.98 -15.60 -14.77
CA ASN A 95 -5.70 -14.64 -15.61
C ASN A 95 -7.13 -14.53 -15.08
N HIS A 96 -7.36 -13.58 -14.20
CA HIS A 96 -8.65 -13.31 -13.59
C HIS A 96 -9.23 -11.99 -14.13
N PRO A 97 -10.55 -11.88 -14.40
CA PRO A 97 -11.18 -10.65 -14.90
C PRO A 97 -10.89 -9.42 -14.02
N SER A 98 -10.80 -9.60 -12.71
CA SER A 98 -10.48 -8.54 -11.76
C SER A 98 -9.11 -7.89 -11.98
N ILE A 99 -8.17 -8.54 -12.68
CA ILE A 99 -6.88 -7.90 -13.03
C ILE A 99 -7.12 -6.68 -13.92
N ASN A 100 -8.01 -6.81 -14.91
CA ASN A 100 -8.34 -5.70 -15.79
C ASN A 100 -9.10 -4.60 -15.03
N ALA A 101 -10.07 -4.98 -14.19
CA ALA A 101 -10.81 -4.03 -13.36
C ALA A 101 -9.87 -3.21 -12.45
N VAL A 102 -8.89 -3.87 -11.78
CA VAL A 102 -7.89 -3.20 -10.93
C VAL A 102 -6.99 -2.27 -11.76
N ARG A 103 -6.57 -2.68 -12.97
CA ARG A 103 -5.79 -1.83 -13.87
C ARG A 103 -6.59 -0.61 -14.35
N GLU A 104 -7.84 -0.80 -14.73
CA GLU A 104 -8.72 0.29 -15.14
C GLU A 104 -8.90 1.28 -13.99
N SER A 105 -9.18 0.79 -12.77
CA SER A 105 -9.26 1.61 -11.58
C SER A 105 -7.95 2.38 -11.32
N LEU A 106 -6.80 1.74 -11.47
CA LEU A 106 -5.49 2.39 -11.34
C LEU A 106 -5.31 3.52 -12.37
N GLN A 107 -5.76 3.32 -13.61
CA GLN A 107 -5.65 4.33 -14.66
C GLN A 107 -6.48 5.58 -14.35
N THR A 108 -7.62 5.46 -13.67
CA THR A 108 -8.44 6.61 -13.28
C THR A 108 -7.69 7.59 -12.36
N ILE A 109 -6.84 7.05 -11.49
CA ILE A 109 -6.08 7.86 -10.51
C ILE A 109 -4.66 8.22 -10.97
N LYS A 110 -4.18 7.66 -12.08
CA LYS A 110 -2.79 7.82 -12.53
C LYS A 110 -2.35 9.28 -12.67
N LYS A 111 -3.25 10.16 -13.10
CA LYS A 111 -3.02 11.60 -13.24
C LYS A 111 -3.59 12.43 -12.06
N SER A 112 -4.23 11.79 -11.10
CA SER A 112 -4.82 12.49 -9.96
C SER A 112 -3.73 13.07 -9.06
N LYS A 113 -3.94 14.32 -8.63
CA LYS A 113 -3.10 14.97 -7.61
C LYS A 113 -3.63 14.78 -6.19
N VAL A 114 -4.81 14.19 -6.03
CA VAL A 114 -5.47 14.05 -4.72
C VAL A 114 -5.74 12.60 -4.34
N GLN A 115 -5.50 11.65 -5.25
CA GLN A 115 -5.70 10.23 -5.03
C GLN A 115 -4.47 9.42 -5.42
N ASP A 116 -4.00 8.58 -4.50
CA ASP A 116 -2.93 7.61 -4.73
C ASP A 116 -3.42 6.16 -4.53
N PHE A 117 -4.69 5.99 -4.12
CA PHE A 117 -5.31 4.70 -3.91
C PHE A 117 -6.63 4.61 -4.68
N SER A 118 -6.95 3.43 -5.20
CA SER A 118 -8.23 3.12 -5.82
C SER A 118 -8.60 1.65 -5.67
N SER A 119 -9.87 1.35 -5.92
CA SER A 119 -10.37 -0.02 -6.06
C SER A 119 -11.51 -0.02 -7.09
N PRO A 120 -11.71 -1.09 -7.86
CA PRO A 120 -12.89 -1.25 -8.69
C PRO A 120 -14.18 -1.12 -7.88
N ASP A 121 -15.23 -0.56 -8.49
CA ASP A 121 -16.61 -0.49 -7.97
C ASP A 121 -16.76 0.12 -6.57
N MET A 122 -15.87 1.03 -6.24
CA MET A 122 -15.72 1.59 -4.90
C MET A 122 -16.88 2.53 -4.54
N PRO A 123 -17.57 2.32 -3.39
CA PRO A 123 -18.51 3.28 -2.85
C PRO A 123 -17.87 4.66 -2.63
N LYS A 124 -18.61 5.73 -2.87
CA LYS A 124 -18.11 7.10 -2.76
C LYS A 124 -17.51 7.43 -1.38
N GLY A 125 -18.00 6.80 -0.32
CA GLY A 125 -17.44 6.96 1.03
C GLY A 125 -16.01 6.47 1.14
N ILE A 126 -15.71 5.31 0.55
CA ILE A 126 -14.35 4.76 0.49
C ILE A 126 -13.45 5.67 -0.36
N ASP A 127 -13.92 6.10 -1.52
CA ASP A 127 -13.17 7.02 -2.39
C ASP A 127 -12.72 8.27 -1.63
N ILE A 128 -13.61 8.88 -0.85
CA ILE A 128 -13.29 10.02 0.02
C ILE A 128 -12.26 9.64 1.09
N ALA A 129 -12.43 8.49 1.76
CA ALA A 129 -11.49 8.03 2.79
C ALA A 129 -10.08 7.83 2.21
N LEU A 130 -9.97 7.27 1.01
CA LEU A 130 -8.69 7.07 0.31
C LEU A 130 -8.05 8.38 -0.17
N MET A 131 -8.83 9.41 -0.48
CA MET A 131 -8.32 10.76 -0.70
C MET A 131 -7.69 11.33 0.57
N TYR A 132 -8.33 11.18 1.73
CA TYR A 132 -7.76 11.57 3.02
C TYR A 132 -6.49 10.78 3.38
N ALA A 133 -6.48 9.48 3.12
CA ALA A 133 -5.26 8.68 3.27
C ALA A 133 -4.11 9.21 2.40
N THR A 134 -4.40 9.58 1.16
CA THR A 134 -3.41 10.21 0.26
C THR A 134 -2.85 11.51 0.86
N ASP A 135 -3.71 12.37 1.42
CA ASP A 135 -3.29 13.61 2.08
C ASP A 135 -2.38 13.34 3.28
N ILE A 136 -2.70 12.32 4.10
CA ILE A 136 -1.84 11.91 5.22
C ILE A 136 -0.42 11.60 4.72
N PHE A 137 -0.28 10.75 3.71
CA PHE A 137 1.05 10.36 3.19
C PHE A 137 1.83 11.53 2.59
N ARG A 138 1.16 12.57 2.08
CA ARG A 138 1.82 13.74 1.47
C ARG A 138 2.31 14.76 2.49
N THR A 139 1.80 14.71 3.70
CA THR A 139 2.10 15.71 4.74
C THR A 139 3.07 15.22 5.80
N VAL A 140 3.45 13.92 5.78
CA VAL A 140 4.39 13.36 6.76
C VAL A 140 5.84 13.71 6.46
N THR A 141 6.60 13.98 7.51
CA THR A 141 8.06 14.12 7.43
C THR A 141 8.74 12.74 7.30
N PRO A 142 10.01 12.65 6.86
CA PRO A 142 10.72 11.36 6.76
C PRO A 142 10.71 10.54 8.06
N LEU A 143 10.87 11.18 9.21
CA LEU A 143 10.83 10.49 10.50
C LEU A 143 9.42 10.02 10.86
N GLN A 144 8.40 10.82 10.56
CA GLN A 144 6.99 10.39 10.73
C GLN A 144 6.66 9.22 9.82
N GLN A 145 7.18 9.24 8.61
CA GLN A 145 7.03 8.14 7.65
C GLN A 145 7.70 6.85 8.15
N GLU A 146 8.91 6.94 8.71
CA GLU A 146 9.60 5.81 9.34
C GLU A 146 8.79 5.23 10.51
N VAL A 147 8.27 6.08 11.38
CA VAL A 147 7.41 5.66 12.51
C VAL A 147 6.13 5.01 12.01
N MET A 148 5.52 5.53 10.93
CA MET A 148 4.34 4.97 10.29
C MET A 148 4.61 3.56 9.74
N GLN A 149 5.77 3.32 9.10
CA GLN A 149 6.16 2.01 8.57
C GLN A 149 6.15 0.95 9.67
N TYR A 150 6.79 1.24 10.80
CA TYR A 150 6.80 0.33 11.95
C TYR A 150 5.40 0.15 12.56
N TYR A 151 4.63 1.22 12.68
CA TYR A 151 3.30 1.18 13.26
C TYR A 151 2.34 0.30 12.44
N LEU A 152 2.36 0.43 11.11
CA LEU A 152 1.54 -0.36 10.19
C LEU A 152 1.90 -1.86 10.18
N THR A 153 3.10 -2.22 10.64
CA THR A 153 3.49 -3.63 10.82
C THR A 153 3.25 -4.16 12.24
N GLY A 154 2.49 -3.43 13.07
CA GLY A 154 2.10 -3.86 14.41
C GLY A 154 3.18 -3.69 15.49
N ILE A 155 4.31 -3.02 15.18
CA ILE A 155 5.39 -2.79 16.13
C ILE A 155 4.96 -1.75 17.15
N THR A 156 5.12 -2.06 18.44
CA THR A 156 4.71 -1.17 19.52
C THR A 156 5.56 0.10 19.61
N GLN A 157 5.01 1.18 20.14
CA GLN A 157 5.75 2.43 20.31
C GLN A 157 7.03 2.28 21.17
N LYS A 158 7.05 1.33 22.12
CA LYS A 158 8.24 1.00 22.92
C LYS A 158 9.34 0.36 22.06
N GLU A 159 8.97 -0.53 21.17
CA GLU A 159 9.89 -1.17 20.23
C GLU A 159 10.38 -0.19 19.17
N ILE A 160 9.49 0.63 18.60
CA ILE A 160 9.87 1.71 17.69
C ILE A 160 10.88 2.65 18.33
N ALA A 161 10.68 3.01 19.60
CA ALA A 161 11.61 3.85 20.34
C ALA A 161 13.01 3.23 20.43
N LYS A 162 13.10 1.92 20.65
CA LYS A 162 14.37 1.17 20.66
C LYS A 162 15.00 1.13 19.26
N LEU A 163 14.22 0.79 18.23
CA LEU A 163 14.70 0.65 16.84
C LEU A 163 15.24 1.99 16.29
N THR A 164 14.60 3.09 16.66
CA THR A 164 14.97 4.43 16.17
C THR A 164 15.93 5.18 17.11
N ASN A 165 16.34 4.56 18.23
CA ASN A 165 17.15 5.17 19.28
C ASN A 165 16.57 6.50 19.79
N ARG A 166 15.26 6.50 20.09
CA ARG A 166 14.51 7.67 20.57
C ARG A 166 13.72 7.36 21.83
N SER A 167 13.24 8.39 22.54
CA SER A 167 12.36 8.20 23.70
C SER A 167 10.94 7.79 23.25
N VAL A 168 10.24 7.03 24.09
CA VAL A 168 8.83 6.66 23.85
C VAL A 168 7.95 7.91 23.70
N SER A 169 8.22 8.97 24.46
CA SER A 169 7.49 10.24 24.35
C SER A 169 7.70 10.93 23.00
N THR A 170 8.91 10.83 22.42
CA THR A 170 9.20 11.33 21.06
C THR A 170 8.41 10.52 20.04
N ILE A 171 8.42 9.20 20.12
CA ILE A 171 7.67 8.34 19.21
C ILE A 171 6.15 8.62 19.31
N SER A 172 5.63 8.76 20.53
CA SER A 172 4.21 9.11 20.73
C SER A 172 3.82 10.42 20.02
N LYS A 173 4.69 11.45 20.08
CA LYS A 173 4.48 12.71 19.34
C LYS A 173 4.46 12.49 17.83
N HIS A 174 5.37 11.65 17.30
CA HIS A 174 5.41 11.33 15.85
C HIS A 174 4.21 10.49 15.42
N VAL A 175 3.77 9.52 16.21
CA VAL A 175 2.54 8.74 15.96
C VAL A 175 1.32 9.67 15.88
N HIS A 176 1.22 10.66 16.77
CA HIS A 176 0.13 11.63 16.73
C HIS A 176 0.26 12.58 15.51
N ALA A 177 1.44 13.14 15.28
CA ALA A 177 1.67 14.11 14.21
C ALA A 177 1.57 13.49 12.80
N SER A 178 1.91 12.21 12.65
CA SER A 178 1.76 11.49 11.39
C SER A 178 0.32 11.10 11.06
N ARG A 179 -0.60 11.25 11.98
CA ARG A 179 -2.01 10.81 11.84
C ARG A 179 -2.15 9.31 11.53
N VAL A 180 -1.13 8.48 11.90
CA VAL A 180 -1.14 7.05 11.58
C VAL A 180 -2.31 6.30 12.22
N LYS A 181 -2.82 6.75 13.38
CA LYS A 181 -4.02 6.18 13.99
C LYS A 181 -5.26 6.42 13.14
N GLN A 182 -5.41 7.63 12.59
CA GLN A 182 -6.52 7.93 11.66
C GLN A 182 -6.37 7.13 10.37
N LEU A 183 -5.13 6.91 9.93
CA LEU A 183 -4.86 6.05 8.77
C LEU A 183 -5.27 4.60 9.05
N THR A 184 -5.00 4.06 10.25
CA THR A 184 -5.45 2.71 10.64
C THR A 184 -6.97 2.60 10.62
N GLU A 185 -7.69 3.57 11.17
CA GLU A 185 -9.16 3.61 11.13
C GLU A 185 -9.69 3.63 9.68
N ILE A 186 -9.02 4.34 8.77
CA ILE A 186 -9.37 4.32 7.34
C ILE A 186 -9.14 2.94 6.75
N ILE A 187 -8.03 2.29 7.07
CA ILE A 187 -7.72 0.93 6.59
C ILE A 187 -8.77 -0.06 7.08
N ASP A 188 -9.08 -0.03 8.37
CA ASP A 188 -10.07 -0.92 8.99
C ASP A 188 -11.46 -0.70 8.36
N TYR A 189 -11.88 0.55 8.18
CA TYR A 189 -13.12 0.87 7.49
C TYR A 189 -13.16 0.32 6.06
N VAL A 190 -12.07 0.47 5.30
CA VAL A 190 -11.99 -0.06 3.94
C VAL A 190 -12.08 -1.59 3.93
N ILE A 191 -11.42 -2.27 4.87
CA ILE A 191 -11.49 -3.73 5.01
C ILE A 191 -12.92 -4.18 5.33
N GLU A 192 -13.56 -3.55 6.31
CA GLU A 192 -14.95 -3.87 6.70
C GLU A 192 -15.94 -3.77 5.53
N GLN A 193 -15.76 -2.81 4.62
CA GLN A 193 -16.65 -2.68 3.46
C GLN A 193 -16.51 -3.84 2.48
N TYR A 194 -15.37 -4.50 2.42
CA TYR A 194 -15.16 -5.69 1.60
C TYR A 194 -15.58 -7.01 2.28
N GLU A 195 -15.86 -6.98 3.58
CA GLU A 195 -16.41 -8.14 4.32
C GLU A 195 -17.95 -8.19 4.26
N LEU A 196 -18.58 -7.07 3.88
CA LEU A 196 -20.04 -6.95 3.84
C LEU A 196 -20.63 -7.30 2.47
N ASP A 197 -19.79 -7.39 1.42
CA ASP A 197 -20.20 -7.79 0.06
C ASP A 197 -19.94 -9.28 -0.17
#